data_60e61c8e768a4bef237030e1ea1bb9bf
#
_entry.id   60e61c8e768a4bef237030e1ea1bb9bf
#
_cell.length_a   1.000
_cell.length_b   1.000
_cell.length_c   1.000
_cell.angle_alpha   90.00
_cell.angle_beta   90.00
_cell.angle_gamma   90.00
#
_symmetry.space_group_name_H-M   'P 1'
#
loop_
_entity.id
_entity.type
_entity.pdbx_description
1 polymer ?
#
loop_
_entity_poly.entity_id
_entity_poly.type
_entity_poly.pdbx_seq_one_letter_code
_entity_poly.pdbx_strand_id
1 'polypeptide(L)'
;MIITLENFTKSYGEKQLFAGVNLSMDAGDKVGIVGVNGTGKSPFLKAIAGLVPVDDGTMVTMRGLRIEYLAQDKVFDPEHTVLMEVFRGMTPLMDALRGYELALADAAKDPESPAIQRRIMQYAEKIDELEAFRQEAFQFAVDN
;
A
#
# COMPACT_ATOMS: atom_id res chain seq x y z
N MET A 1 1.81 9.55 17.68
CA MET A 1 3.06 9.26 16.94
C MET A 1 2.87 7.96 16.18
N ILE A 2 2.92 8.00 14.87
CA ILE A 2 2.71 6.83 14.00
C ILE A 2 4.01 6.29 13.39
N ILE A 3 4.99 7.17 13.15
CA ILE A 3 6.35 6.83 12.67
C ILE A 3 7.37 7.68 13.43
N THR A 4 8.47 7.05 13.83
CA THR A 4 9.66 7.75 14.34
C THR A 4 10.88 7.20 13.64
N LEU A 5 11.70 8.10 13.12
CA LEU A 5 13.01 7.82 12.56
C LEU A 5 14.08 8.36 13.49
N GLU A 6 15.09 7.57 13.81
CA GLU A 6 16.24 7.97 14.63
C GLU A 6 17.52 7.64 13.89
N ASN A 7 18.37 8.64 13.71
CA ASN A 7 19.68 8.55 13.03
C ASN A 7 19.61 7.88 11.65
N PHE A 8 18.50 8.07 10.93
CA PHE A 8 18.19 7.36 9.70
C PHE A 8 19.16 7.76 8.59
N THR A 9 19.95 6.81 8.09
CA THR A 9 21.11 7.09 7.21
C THR A 9 21.13 6.12 6.03
N LYS A 10 21.44 6.64 4.83
CA LYS A 10 21.60 5.86 3.60
C LYS A 10 22.64 6.45 2.68
N SER A 11 23.52 5.59 2.18
CA SER A 11 24.50 5.90 1.15
C SER A 11 24.37 4.96 -0.05
N TYR A 12 24.88 5.35 -1.19
CA TYR A 12 25.00 4.51 -2.38
C TYR A 12 26.45 4.59 -2.88
N GLY A 13 27.25 3.57 -2.58
CA GLY A 13 28.70 3.63 -2.73
C GLY A 13 29.29 4.77 -1.89
N GLU A 14 30.06 5.64 -2.51
CA GLU A 14 30.63 6.81 -1.83
C GLU A 14 29.66 7.99 -1.67
N LYS A 15 28.51 7.94 -2.33
CA LYS A 15 27.52 9.03 -2.29
C LYS A 15 26.57 8.87 -1.12
N GLN A 16 26.67 9.76 -0.15
CA GLN A 16 25.69 9.88 0.94
C GLN A 16 24.38 10.48 0.39
N LEU A 17 23.27 9.79 0.56
CA LEU A 17 21.95 10.24 0.12
C LEU A 17 21.23 11.04 1.21
N PHE A 18 21.27 10.54 2.44
CA PHE A 18 20.82 11.23 3.64
C PHE A 18 21.52 10.63 4.86
N ALA A 19 21.70 11.42 5.91
CA ALA A 19 22.38 11.00 7.11
C ALA A 19 21.81 11.63 8.38
N GLY A 20 21.71 10.80 9.41
CA GLY A 20 21.33 11.24 10.76
C GLY A 20 19.93 11.87 10.82
N VAL A 21 19.01 11.47 9.94
CA VAL A 21 17.67 12.05 9.91
C VAL A 21 16.88 11.58 11.13
N ASN A 22 16.40 12.54 11.90
CA ASN A 22 15.49 12.33 13.02
C ASN A 22 14.15 12.97 12.68
N LEU A 23 13.08 12.20 12.64
CA LEU A 23 11.76 12.66 12.26
C LEU A 23 10.70 11.87 13.04
N SER A 24 9.72 12.56 13.59
CA SER A 24 8.51 11.94 14.13
C SER A 24 7.29 12.48 13.41
N MET A 25 6.32 11.61 13.13
CA MET A 25 5.06 11.96 12.48
C MET A 25 3.89 11.45 13.29
N ASP A 26 2.86 12.28 13.39
CA ASP A 26 1.59 11.96 14.03
C ASP A 26 0.49 11.73 12.99
N ALA A 27 -0.63 11.17 13.43
CA ALA A 27 -1.78 10.98 12.57
C ALA A 27 -2.30 12.33 12.06
N GLY A 28 -2.50 12.44 10.75
CA GLY A 28 -2.95 13.67 10.10
C GLY A 28 -1.82 14.59 9.63
N ASP A 29 -0.57 14.33 9.99
CA ASP A 29 0.55 15.14 9.51
C ASP A 29 0.72 15.04 7.99
N LYS A 30 1.11 16.16 7.39
CA LYS A 30 1.48 16.29 5.99
C LYS A 30 2.90 16.82 5.90
N VAL A 31 3.84 15.96 5.56
CA VAL A 31 5.27 16.29 5.50
C VAL A 31 5.73 16.40 4.06
N GLY A 32 6.32 17.54 3.70
CA GLY A 32 6.94 17.78 2.39
C GLY A 32 8.44 17.58 2.43
N ILE A 33 9.00 16.81 1.49
CA ILE A 33 10.45 16.65 1.31
C ILE A 33 10.90 17.52 0.17
N VAL A 34 11.74 18.52 0.46
CA VAL A 34 12.24 19.48 -0.50
C VAL A 34 13.74 19.28 -0.74
N GLY A 35 14.19 19.44 -1.97
CA GLY A 35 15.59 19.34 -2.35
C GLY A 35 15.75 19.23 -3.87
N VAL A 36 16.96 19.52 -4.37
CA VAL A 36 17.29 19.41 -5.80
C VAL A 36 17.22 17.94 -6.26
N ASN A 37 17.13 17.72 -7.58
CA ASN A 37 17.10 16.37 -8.12
C ASN A 37 18.40 15.61 -7.81
N GLY A 38 18.26 14.32 -7.49
CA GLY A 38 19.39 13.46 -7.15
C GLY A 38 19.91 13.57 -5.71
N THR A 39 19.23 14.31 -4.81
CA THR A 39 19.61 14.46 -3.39
C THR A 39 19.08 13.38 -2.45
N GLY A 40 18.48 12.30 -2.96
CA GLY A 40 18.05 11.20 -2.11
C GLY A 40 16.58 11.22 -1.67
N LYS A 41 15.72 12.14 -2.19
CA LYS A 41 14.29 12.21 -1.82
C LYS A 41 13.54 10.88 -2.06
N SER A 42 13.65 10.33 -3.25
CA SER A 42 12.98 9.06 -3.59
C SER A 42 13.57 7.85 -2.84
N PRO A 43 14.91 7.70 -2.68
CA PRO A 43 15.49 6.72 -1.77
C PRO A 43 15.02 6.84 -0.32
N PHE A 44 14.85 8.05 0.19
CA PHE A 44 14.34 8.29 1.54
C PHE A 44 12.91 7.76 1.72
N LEU A 45 12.01 8.11 0.79
CA LEU A 45 10.64 7.59 0.80
C LEU A 45 10.60 6.06 0.64
N LYS A 46 11.43 5.49 -0.24
CA LYS A 46 11.56 4.04 -0.41
C LYS A 46 12.06 3.34 0.87
N ALA A 47 12.98 3.98 1.60
CA ALA A 47 13.48 3.45 2.86
C ALA A 47 12.39 3.46 3.94
N ILE A 48 11.59 4.53 4.05
CA ILE A 48 10.41 4.58 4.95
C ILE A 48 9.39 3.50 4.58
N ALA A 49 9.18 3.27 3.29
CA ALA A 49 8.27 2.22 2.82
C ALA A 49 8.83 0.78 2.96
N GLY A 50 10.06 0.63 3.47
CA GLY A 50 10.70 -0.68 3.60
C GLY A 50 11.14 -1.32 2.28
N LEU A 51 11.12 -0.57 1.17
CA LEU A 51 11.50 -1.05 -0.16
C LEU A 51 13.02 -1.11 -0.39
N VAL A 52 13.78 -0.36 0.40
CA VAL A 52 15.25 -0.40 0.42
C VAL A 52 15.75 -0.39 1.86
N PRO A 53 16.80 -1.15 2.19
CA PRO A 53 17.38 -1.14 3.53
C PRO A 53 18.10 0.18 3.78
N VAL A 54 18.14 0.60 5.04
CA VAL A 54 19.01 1.69 5.52
C VAL A 54 20.36 1.15 5.97
N ASP A 55 21.35 2.01 6.02
CA ASP A 55 22.72 1.63 6.41
C ASP A 55 22.91 1.80 7.92
N ASP A 56 22.20 2.77 8.53
CA ASP A 56 22.23 3.02 9.98
C ASP A 56 20.91 3.69 10.41
N GLY A 57 20.64 3.63 11.71
CA GLY A 57 19.45 4.19 12.34
C GLY A 57 18.28 3.20 12.47
N THR A 58 17.23 3.67 13.10
CA THR A 58 16.04 2.88 13.39
C THR A 58 14.77 3.57 12.91
N MET A 59 13.79 2.76 12.53
CA MET A 59 12.44 3.22 12.27
C MET A 59 11.48 2.45 13.18
N VAL A 60 10.75 3.18 14.00
CA VAL A 60 9.70 2.64 14.86
C VAL A 60 8.36 3.07 14.28
N THR A 61 7.47 2.13 14.12
CA THR A 61 6.11 2.38 13.61
C THR A 61 5.06 1.89 14.60
N MET A 62 3.90 2.55 14.57
CA MET A 62 2.73 2.07 15.31
C MET A 62 2.37 0.65 14.84
N ARG A 63 1.98 -0.20 15.77
CA ARG A 63 1.57 -1.58 15.47
C ARG A 63 0.42 -1.60 14.46
N GLY A 64 0.57 -2.38 13.41
CA GLY A 64 -0.42 -2.49 12.34
C GLY A 64 -0.44 -1.34 11.34
N LEU A 65 0.52 -0.39 11.42
CA LEU A 65 0.66 0.66 10.42
C LEU A 65 0.95 0.05 9.04
N ARG A 66 0.15 0.42 8.06
CA ARG A 66 0.42 0.11 6.65
C ARG A 66 1.02 1.34 5.99
N ILE A 67 2.11 1.15 5.27
CA ILE A 67 2.82 2.20 4.54
C ILE A 67 2.73 1.87 3.06
N GLU A 68 2.19 2.80 2.27
CA GLU A 68 2.09 2.68 0.83
C GLU A 68 3.02 3.68 0.15
N TYR A 69 3.71 3.24 -0.89
CA TYR A 69 4.63 4.06 -1.68
C TYR A 69 4.08 4.24 -3.09
N LEU A 70 3.77 5.49 -3.45
CA LEU A 70 3.41 5.83 -4.81
C LEU A 70 4.67 6.25 -5.59
N ALA A 71 5.10 5.42 -6.53
CA ALA A 71 6.23 5.72 -7.40
C ALA A 71 5.88 6.83 -8.40
N GLN A 72 6.88 7.66 -8.75
CA GLN A 72 6.75 8.71 -9.76
C GLN A 72 6.50 8.12 -11.15
N ASP A 73 7.21 7.04 -11.48
CA ASP A 73 7.07 6.31 -12.75
C ASP A 73 6.33 4.99 -12.47
N LYS A 74 5.02 4.97 -12.70
CA LYS A 74 4.24 3.74 -12.68
C LYS A 74 4.31 3.09 -14.06
N VAL A 75 4.84 1.89 -14.11
CA VAL A 75 4.69 1.00 -15.26
C VAL A 75 3.35 0.29 -15.10
N PHE A 76 2.40 0.62 -15.95
CA PHE A 76 1.13 -0.10 -16.05
C PHE A 76 1.35 -1.39 -16.85
N ASP A 77 0.71 -2.46 -16.42
CA ASP A 77 0.69 -3.69 -17.19
C ASP A 77 -0.26 -3.51 -18.38
N PRO A 78 0.21 -3.64 -19.63
CA PRO A 78 -0.64 -3.43 -20.81
C PRO A 78 -1.78 -4.45 -20.92
N GLU A 79 -1.69 -5.60 -20.24
CA GLU A 79 -2.75 -6.60 -20.20
C GLU A 79 -3.81 -6.31 -19.12
N HIS A 80 -3.56 -5.33 -18.25
CA HIS A 80 -4.50 -4.94 -17.19
C HIS A 80 -5.46 -3.85 -17.67
N THR A 81 -6.72 -3.99 -17.30
CA THR A 81 -7.68 -2.88 -17.38
C THR A 81 -7.36 -1.82 -16.32
N VAL A 82 -7.84 -0.59 -16.52
CA VAL A 82 -7.71 0.49 -15.52
C VAL A 82 -8.25 0.06 -14.16
N LEU A 83 -9.37 -0.67 -14.15
CA LEU A 83 -9.99 -1.17 -12.93
C LEU A 83 -9.10 -2.20 -12.21
N MET A 84 -8.51 -3.13 -12.95
CA MET A 84 -7.55 -4.10 -12.39
C MET A 84 -6.33 -3.39 -11.79
N GLU A 85 -5.87 -2.32 -12.40
CA GLU A 85 -4.71 -1.57 -11.91
C GLU A 85 -5.05 -0.73 -10.66
N VAL A 86 -6.26 -0.19 -10.57
CA VAL A 86 -6.77 0.49 -9.37
C VAL A 86 -6.86 -0.48 -8.18
N PHE A 87 -7.30 -1.73 -8.43
CA PHE A 87 -7.42 -2.77 -7.41
C PHE A 87 -6.12 -3.56 -7.16
N ARG A 88 -4.98 -3.10 -7.66
CA ARG A 88 -3.68 -3.75 -7.48
C ARG A 88 -3.10 -3.64 -6.05
N GLY A 89 -3.87 -3.11 -5.09
CA GLY A 89 -3.48 -3.05 -3.67
C GLY A 89 -3.30 -4.44 -3.05
N MET A 90 -2.39 -4.57 -2.09
CA MET A 90 -2.13 -5.82 -1.36
C MET A 90 -3.07 -6.04 -0.15
N THR A 91 -4.30 -5.56 -0.20
CA THR A 91 -5.26 -5.80 0.87
C THR A 91 -6.17 -6.99 0.53
N PRO A 92 -6.60 -7.80 1.51
CA PRO A 92 -7.55 -8.88 1.27
C PRO A 92 -8.83 -8.42 0.56
N LEU A 93 -9.28 -7.19 0.84
CA LEU A 93 -10.43 -6.59 0.16
C LEU A 93 -10.15 -6.33 -1.32
N MET A 94 -8.97 -5.78 -1.67
CA MET A 94 -8.58 -5.54 -3.06
C MET A 94 -8.41 -6.84 -3.84
N ASP A 95 -7.91 -7.89 -3.21
CA ASP A 95 -7.80 -9.21 -3.84
C ASP A 95 -9.19 -9.83 -4.08
N ALA A 96 -10.12 -9.66 -3.15
CA ALA A 96 -11.50 -10.12 -3.30
C ALA A 96 -12.22 -9.35 -4.42
N LEU A 97 -12.08 -8.02 -4.47
CA LEU A 97 -12.65 -7.18 -5.54
C LEU A 97 -12.09 -7.56 -6.92
N ARG A 98 -10.79 -7.78 -7.03
CA ARG A 98 -10.16 -8.24 -8.28
C ARG A 98 -10.71 -9.60 -8.72
N GLY A 99 -10.83 -10.55 -7.79
CA GLY A 99 -11.38 -11.87 -8.06
C GLY A 99 -12.85 -11.81 -8.53
N TYR A 100 -13.64 -10.92 -7.95
CA TYR A 100 -15.02 -10.65 -8.34
C TYR A 100 -15.11 -10.10 -9.76
N GLU A 101 -14.32 -9.09 -10.11
CA GLU A 101 -14.29 -8.50 -11.45
C GLU A 101 -13.89 -9.52 -12.53
N LEU A 102 -12.86 -10.34 -12.25
CA LEU A 102 -12.48 -11.41 -13.17
C LEU A 102 -13.60 -12.44 -13.36
N ALA A 103 -14.31 -12.80 -12.30
CA ALA A 103 -15.44 -13.72 -12.40
C ALA A 103 -16.60 -13.13 -13.20
N LEU A 104 -16.87 -11.83 -13.09
CA LEU A 104 -17.86 -11.12 -13.92
C LEU A 104 -17.46 -11.09 -15.40
N ALA A 105 -16.17 -10.85 -15.70
CA ALA A 105 -15.65 -10.87 -17.06
C ALA A 105 -15.75 -12.27 -17.71
N ASP A 106 -15.54 -13.34 -16.92
CA ASP A 106 -15.74 -14.70 -17.37
C ASP A 106 -17.25 -15.02 -17.59
N ALA A 107 -18.13 -14.51 -16.73
CA ALA A 107 -19.58 -14.65 -16.87
C ALA A 107 -20.14 -13.98 -18.13
N ALA A 108 -19.50 -12.90 -18.60
CA ALA A 108 -19.86 -12.28 -19.87
C ALA A 108 -19.60 -13.19 -21.09
N LYS A 109 -18.68 -14.17 -20.97
CA LYS A 109 -18.35 -15.14 -22.01
C LYS A 109 -19.18 -16.42 -21.91
N ASP A 110 -19.49 -16.86 -20.68
CA ASP A 110 -20.28 -18.06 -20.38
C ASP A 110 -21.23 -17.78 -19.19
N PRO A 111 -22.38 -17.14 -19.45
CA PRO A 111 -23.31 -16.70 -18.38
C PRO A 111 -23.95 -17.85 -17.59
N GLU A 112 -24.10 -19.02 -18.21
CA GLU A 112 -24.78 -20.15 -17.61
C GLU A 112 -23.87 -21.12 -16.84
N SER A 113 -22.56 -20.84 -16.79
CA SER A 113 -21.60 -21.70 -16.09
C SER A 113 -21.82 -21.70 -14.57
N PRO A 114 -22.18 -22.85 -13.96
CA PRO A 114 -22.38 -22.91 -12.51
C PRO A 114 -21.11 -22.70 -11.70
N ALA A 115 -19.94 -22.92 -12.32
CA ALA A 115 -18.65 -22.70 -11.70
C ALA A 115 -18.36 -21.20 -11.58
N ILE A 116 -18.66 -20.43 -12.62
CA ILE A 116 -18.47 -18.97 -12.65
C ILE A 116 -19.45 -18.31 -11.67
N GLN A 117 -20.72 -18.72 -11.66
CA GLN A 117 -21.72 -18.19 -10.74
C GLN A 117 -21.31 -18.43 -9.27
N ARG A 118 -20.79 -19.60 -8.94
CA ARG A 118 -20.25 -19.88 -7.59
C ARG A 118 -19.08 -18.98 -7.22
N ARG A 119 -18.16 -18.72 -8.16
CA ARG A 119 -17.03 -17.80 -7.92
C ARG A 119 -17.51 -16.39 -7.63
N ILE A 120 -18.48 -15.89 -8.38
CA ILE A 120 -19.08 -14.58 -8.17
C ILE A 120 -19.66 -14.49 -6.75
N MET A 121 -20.47 -15.48 -6.35
CA MET A 121 -21.07 -15.51 -5.01
C MET A 121 -20.01 -15.55 -3.90
N GLN A 122 -18.98 -16.38 -4.03
CA GLN A 122 -17.90 -16.49 -3.06
C GLN A 122 -17.13 -15.19 -2.88
N TYR A 123 -16.83 -14.47 -3.96
CA TYR A 123 -16.15 -13.20 -3.86
C TYR A 123 -17.06 -12.09 -3.31
N ALA A 124 -18.34 -12.07 -3.66
CA ALA A 124 -19.31 -11.13 -3.09
C ALA A 124 -19.42 -11.29 -1.57
N GLU A 125 -19.61 -12.53 -1.09
CA GLU A 125 -19.66 -12.85 0.34
C GLU A 125 -18.36 -12.44 1.07
N LYS A 126 -17.21 -12.72 0.47
CA LYS A 126 -15.92 -12.31 1.03
C LYS A 126 -15.72 -10.80 1.09
N ILE A 127 -16.24 -10.05 0.13
CA ILE A 127 -16.23 -8.58 0.14
C ILE A 127 -17.07 -8.06 1.30
N ASP A 128 -18.28 -8.56 1.47
CA ASP A 128 -19.20 -8.18 2.53
C ASP A 128 -18.59 -8.44 3.92
N GLU A 129 -17.98 -9.62 4.13
CA GLU A 129 -17.27 -9.95 5.37
C GLU A 129 -16.09 -8.97 5.67
N LEU A 130 -15.29 -8.65 4.67
CA LEU A 130 -14.13 -7.76 4.82
C LEU A 130 -14.55 -6.30 5.03
N GLU A 131 -15.65 -5.85 4.44
CA GLU A 131 -16.19 -4.52 4.68
C GLU A 131 -16.79 -4.39 6.08
N ALA A 132 -17.52 -5.40 6.54
CA ALA A 132 -18.06 -5.45 7.89
C ALA A 132 -16.92 -5.37 8.94
N PHE A 133 -15.88 -6.18 8.78
CA PHE A 133 -14.69 -6.12 9.65
C PHE A 133 -14.01 -4.76 9.66
N ARG A 134 -13.91 -4.10 8.51
CA ARG A 134 -13.34 -2.75 8.39
C ARG A 134 -14.17 -1.72 9.14
N GLN A 135 -15.50 -1.80 9.04
CA GLN A 135 -16.41 -0.90 9.76
C GLN A 135 -16.31 -1.07 11.26
N GLU A 136 -16.28 -2.31 11.76
CA GLU A 136 -16.12 -2.62 13.20
C GLU A 136 -14.77 -2.11 13.72
N ALA A 137 -13.68 -2.35 12.99
CA ALA A 137 -12.35 -1.87 13.36
C ALA A 137 -12.25 -0.33 13.35
N PHE A 138 -12.92 0.33 12.42
CA PHE A 138 -12.98 1.80 12.38
C PHE A 138 -13.79 2.35 13.57
N GLN A 139 -14.95 1.76 13.87
CA GLN A 139 -15.79 2.17 15.00
C GLN A 139 -15.04 2.00 16.32
N PHE A 140 -14.37 0.86 16.51
CA PHE A 140 -13.53 0.64 17.69
C PHE A 140 -12.42 1.69 17.86
N ALA A 141 -11.79 2.09 16.75
CA ALA A 141 -10.73 3.11 16.76
C ALA A 141 -11.26 4.54 17.04
N VAL A 142 -12.53 4.82 16.73
CA VAL A 142 -13.18 6.11 17.01
C VAL A 142 -13.66 6.20 18.45
N ASP A 143 -14.06 5.07 19.04
CA ASP A 143 -14.66 4.99 20.38
C ASP A 143 -13.60 4.89 21.50
N ASN A 144 -12.30 4.71 21.19
CA ASN A 144 -11.17 4.60 22.13
C ASN A 144 -10.04 5.56 21.78
#